data_0f13d8cfb0f86cf6276045e6796193f6
#
_entry.id   0f13d8cfb0f86cf6276045e6796193f6
#
_cell.length_a   1.000
_cell.length_b   1.000
_cell.length_c   1.000
_cell.angle_alpha   90.00
_cell.angle_beta   90.00
_cell.angle_gamma   90.00
#
_symmetry.space_group_name_H-M   'P 1'
#
loop_
_entity.id
_entity.type
_entity.pdbx_description
1 polymer ?
#
loop_
_entity_poly.entity_id
_entity_poly.type
_entity_poly.pdbx_seq_one_letter_code
_entity_poly.pdbx_strand_id
1 'polypeptide(L)'
;MLLYTCETAPSPRRARMFIAEKGIDVPMQEIDLRSGEHFSEAFRRRNPYATVPTLELDDGTCISEIDAICTYFEALHPDPPLMGADPKSRALVMMWNRRVEFDGYLAVAEGFRNRVPGFKDRAMPGRHKVAQIEALAERGAQRYRDFLEDLDERLGESEYVAGDTFSVADITAFVTIEFARGALKIEPGADQTNIAHWHATVGRRPSAQA
;
A
#
# COMPACT_ATOMS: atom_id res chain seq x y z
N MET A 1 -3.80 -6.42 21.05
CA MET A 1 -2.97 -6.23 19.83
C MET A 1 -2.64 -4.74 19.64
N LEU A 2 -1.57 -4.40 18.88
CA LEU A 2 -1.10 -3.03 18.63
C LEU A 2 -0.51 -2.93 17.21
N LEU A 3 -0.95 -1.92 16.43
CA LEU A 3 -0.41 -1.66 15.10
C LEU A 3 0.67 -0.56 15.20
N TYR A 4 1.91 -0.90 14.86
CA TYR A 4 2.98 0.07 14.63
C TYR A 4 2.85 0.64 13.22
N THR A 5 2.68 1.94 13.12
CA THR A 5 2.31 2.66 11.89
C THR A 5 3.21 3.87 11.64
N CYS A 6 3.03 4.54 10.50
CA CYS A 6 3.55 5.87 10.22
C CYS A 6 2.53 6.59 9.34
N GLU A 7 2.04 7.74 9.81
CA GLU A 7 0.99 8.50 9.14
C GLU A 7 1.35 8.88 7.71
N THR A 8 2.59 9.32 7.50
CA THR A 8 3.07 9.82 6.21
C THR A 8 3.52 8.73 5.24
N ALA A 9 3.55 7.46 5.68
CA ALA A 9 4.05 6.37 4.86
C ALA A 9 2.92 5.61 4.13
N PRO A 10 3.06 5.35 2.81
CA PRO A 10 1.99 4.77 2.03
C PRO A 10 1.69 3.31 2.41
N SER A 11 2.68 2.51 2.80
CA SER A 11 2.45 1.12 3.18
C SER A 11 1.57 0.98 4.42
N PRO A 12 1.85 1.64 5.56
CA PRO A 12 0.95 1.65 6.71
C PRO A 12 -0.44 2.20 6.42
N ARG A 13 -0.58 3.19 5.53
CA ARG A 13 -1.88 3.73 5.14
C ARG A 13 -2.79 2.65 4.55
N ARG A 14 -2.25 1.71 3.77
CA ARG A 14 -3.04 0.57 3.25
C ARG A 14 -3.63 -0.27 4.38
N ALA A 15 -2.85 -0.54 5.44
CA ALA A 15 -3.34 -1.27 6.61
C ALA A 15 -4.42 -0.48 7.36
N ARG A 16 -4.20 0.82 7.59
CA ARG A 16 -5.19 1.68 8.27
C ARG A 16 -6.50 1.74 7.51
N MET A 17 -6.46 1.94 6.18
CA MET A 17 -7.64 1.92 5.34
C MET A 17 -8.39 0.58 5.42
N PHE A 18 -7.67 -0.54 5.37
CA PHE A 18 -8.26 -1.87 5.49
C PHE A 18 -8.96 -2.06 6.82
N ILE A 19 -8.31 -1.71 7.93
CA ILE A 19 -8.84 -1.78 9.29
C ILE A 19 -10.10 -0.89 9.43
N ALA A 20 -10.05 0.32 8.89
CA ALA A 20 -11.19 1.24 8.90
C ALA A 20 -12.38 0.72 8.08
N GLU A 21 -12.15 0.10 6.91
CA GLU A 21 -13.21 -0.55 6.11
C GLU A 21 -13.84 -1.74 6.84
N LYS A 22 -13.08 -2.44 7.66
CA LYS A 22 -13.59 -3.51 8.52
C LYS A 22 -14.35 -3.01 9.75
N GLY A 23 -14.27 -1.71 10.04
CA GLY A 23 -14.87 -1.15 11.27
C GLY A 23 -14.20 -1.66 12.55
N ILE A 24 -12.91 -2.03 12.48
CA ILE A 24 -12.17 -2.58 13.61
C ILE A 24 -11.46 -1.44 14.34
N ASP A 25 -11.54 -1.45 15.67
CA ASP A 25 -10.74 -0.56 16.52
C ASP A 25 -9.45 -1.27 16.95
N VAL A 26 -8.31 -0.77 16.47
CA VAL A 26 -6.98 -1.31 16.80
C VAL A 26 -6.13 -0.16 17.33
N PRO A 27 -5.60 -0.27 18.56
CA PRO A 27 -4.63 0.70 19.06
C PRO A 27 -3.44 0.85 18.11
N MET A 28 -3.01 2.09 17.88
CA MET A 28 -1.92 2.41 16.96
C MET A 28 -0.79 3.13 17.67
N GLN A 29 0.44 2.80 17.33
CA GLN A 29 1.65 3.49 17.76
C GLN A 29 2.39 4.04 16.56
N GLU A 30 2.58 5.36 16.54
CA GLU A 30 3.38 6.03 15.51
C GLU A 30 4.86 5.68 15.66
N ILE A 31 5.52 5.42 14.54
CA ILE A 31 6.97 5.18 14.43
C ILE A 31 7.58 6.30 13.60
N ASP A 32 8.48 7.06 14.18
CA ASP A 32 9.17 8.13 13.47
C ASP A 32 10.25 7.58 12.51
N LEU A 33 9.85 7.44 11.25
CA LEU A 33 10.76 6.99 10.19
C LEU A 33 11.85 8.01 9.86
N ARG A 34 11.62 9.31 10.14
CA ARG A 34 12.60 10.37 9.84
C ARG A 34 13.77 10.34 10.81
N SER A 35 13.51 10.12 12.09
CA SER A 35 14.55 9.92 13.10
C SER A 35 15.24 8.56 12.99
N GLY A 36 14.66 7.62 12.24
CA GLY A 36 15.17 6.27 12.13
C GLY A 36 14.76 5.34 13.27
N GLU A 37 13.68 5.65 13.99
CA GLU A 37 13.18 4.84 15.13
C GLU A 37 12.97 3.36 14.75
N HIS A 38 12.54 3.08 13.52
CA HIS A 38 12.39 1.72 12.99
C HIS A 38 13.70 0.92 12.95
N PHE A 39 14.86 1.55 13.06
CA PHE A 39 16.17 0.90 13.20
C PHE A 39 16.60 0.67 14.65
N SER A 40 15.86 1.19 15.63
CA SER A 40 16.17 0.97 17.03
C SER A 40 16.14 -0.52 17.38
N GLU A 41 16.91 -0.91 18.40
CA GLU A 41 16.90 -2.29 18.88
C GLU A 41 15.50 -2.68 19.39
N ALA A 42 14.81 -1.75 20.04
CA ALA A 42 13.47 -1.96 20.55
C ALA A 42 12.47 -2.33 19.45
N PHE A 43 12.47 -1.59 18.33
CA PHE A 43 11.58 -1.90 17.20
C PHE A 43 12.02 -3.16 16.45
N ARG A 44 13.33 -3.36 16.24
CA ARG A 44 13.87 -4.53 15.55
C ARG A 44 13.65 -5.86 16.26
N ARG A 45 13.39 -5.85 17.57
CA ARG A 45 12.93 -7.06 18.27
C ARG A 45 11.52 -7.49 17.83
N ARG A 46 10.68 -6.53 17.42
CA ARG A 46 9.33 -6.77 16.87
C ARG A 46 9.37 -7.13 15.40
N ASN A 47 10.07 -6.30 14.63
CA ASN A 47 10.25 -6.55 13.19
C ASN A 47 11.74 -6.44 12.82
N PRO A 48 12.45 -7.57 12.68
CA PRO A 48 13.85 -7.61 12.29
C PRO A 48 14.16 -6.99 10.93
N TYR A 49 13.14 -6.84 10.08
CA TYR A 49 13.27 -6.20 8.75
C TYR A 49 13.22 -4.68 8.83
N ALA A 50 12.88 -4.10 9.99
CA ALA A 50 12.82 -2.64 10.20
C ALA A 50 11.88 -1.94 9.22
N THR A 51 10.66 -2.44 9.06
CA THR A 51 9.61 -1.88 8.20
C THR A 51 8.32 -1.65 8.98
N VAL A 52 7.51 -0.71 8.51
CA VAL A 52 6.13 -0.51 8.96
C VAL A 52 5.17 -0.70 7.78
N PRO A 53 3.93 -1.18 8.02
CA PRO A 53 3.34 -1.48 9.32
C PRO A 53 3.85 -2.80 9.93
N THR A 54 3.66 -2.95 11.24
CA THR A 54 3.86 -4.20 11.97
C THR A 54 2.73 -4.34 12.98
N LEU A 55 2.05 -5.47 13.00
CA LEU A 55 0.99 -5.80 13.96
C LEU A 55 1.56 -6.72 15.04
N GLU A 56 1.52 -6.30 16.31
CA GLU A 56 1.85 -7.12 17.47
C GLU A 56 0.56 -7.66 18.09
N LEU A 57 0.45 -8.97 18.20
CA LEU A 57 -0.67 -9.65 18.83
C LEU A 57 -0.52 -9.71 20.34
N ASP A 58 -1.58 -10.10 21.07
CA ASP A 58 -1.58 -10.14 22.53
C ASP A 58 -0.63 -11.21 23.13
N ASP A 59 -0.29 -12.22 22.33
CA ASP A 59 0.70 -13.24 22.69
C ASP A 59 2.16 -12.84 22.35
N GLY A 60 2.35 -11.63 21.84
CA GLY A 60 3.67 -11.10 21.43
C GLY A 60 4.10 -11.50 20.01
N THR A 61 3.29 -12.27 19.27
CA THR A 61 3.57 -12.58 17.87
C THR A 61 3.50 -11.28 17.03
N CYS A 62 4.50 -11.05 16.20
CA CYS A 62 4.54 -9.89 15.30
C CYS A 62 4.33 -10.33 13.84
N ILE A 63 3.35 -9.70 13.19
CA ILE A 63 3.05 -9.89 11.76
C ILE A 63 3.47 -8.63 11.01
N SER A 64 4.33 -8.77 10.02
CA SER A 64 4.68 -7.72 9.06
C SER A 64 4.15 -8.08 7.68
N GLU A 65 4.27 -7.15 6.72
CA GLU A 65 3.72 -7.19 5.36
C GLU A 65 2.20 -7.00 5.30
N ILE A 66 1.78 -6.15 4.37
CA ILE A 66 0.39 -5.71 4.23
C ILE A 66 -0.55 -6.88 4.01
N ASP A 67 -0.22 -7.78 3.07
CA ASP A 67 -1.10 -8.90 2.73
C ASP A 67 -1.29 -9.85 3.92
N ALA A 68 -0.25 -10.03 4.75
CA ALA A 68 -0.33 -10.86 5.94
C ALA A 68 -1.22 -10.21 7.02
N ILE A 69 -1.06 -8.91 7.26
CA ILE A 69 -1.88 -8.15 8.22
C ILE A 69 -3.36 -8.14 7.75
N CYS A 70 -3.61 -7.86 6.47
CA CYS A 70 -4.95 -7.90 5.91
C CYS A 70 -5.58 -9.30 5.98
N THR A 71 -4.81 -10.35 5.69
CA THR A 71 -5.26 -11.74 5.79
C THR A 71 -5.65 -12.10 7.22
N TYR A 72 -4.88 -11.65 8.21
CA TYR A 72 -5.20 -11.87 9.61
C TYR A 72 -6.54 -11.23 10.01
N PHE A 73 -6.74 -9.94 9.65
CA PHE A 73 -7.99 -9.25 9.96
C PHE A 73 -9.17 -9.76 9.14
N GLU A 74 -8.97 -10.16 7.88
CA GLU A 74 -10.02 -10.78 7.06
C GLU A 74 -10.53 -12.08 7.68
N ALA A 75 -9.63 -12.89 8.25
CA ALA A 75 -10.00 -14.15 8.90
C ALA A 75 -10.79 -13.92 10.20
N LEU A 76 -10.47 -12.88 10.97
CA LEU A 76 -11.17 -12.53 12.21
C LEU A 76 -12.51 -11.82 11.94
N HIS A 77 -12.57 -10.99 10.90
CA HIS A 77 -13.69 -10.16 10.55
C HIS A 77 -14.00 -10.34 9.06
N PRO A 78 -14.70 -11.41 8.67
CA PRO A 78 -14.92 -11.74 7.25
C PRO A 78 -15.82 -10.73 6.51
N ASP A 79 -16.62 -9.95 7.21
CA ASP A 79 -17.52 -8.95 6.63
C ASP A 79 -17.05 -7.51 6.90
N PRO A 80 -17.04 -6.64 5.88
CA PRO A 80 -17.21 -6.90 4.45
C PRO A 80 -16.03 -7.71 3.87
N PRO A 81 -16.24 -8.58 2.84
CA PRO A 81 -15.21 -9.48 2.33
C PRO A 81 -14.22 -8.75 1.39
N LEU A 82 -13.31 -7.98 1.97
CA LEU A 82 -12.34 -7.17 1.22
C LEU A 82 -11.28 -7.99 0.47
N MET A 83 -11.10 -9.26 0.82
CA MET A 83 -10.20 -10.20 0.14
C MET A 83 -10.95 -11.27 -0.65
N GLY A 84 -12.27 -11.08 -0.87
CA GLY A 84 -13.14 -12.00 -1.60
C GLY A 84 -13.85 -13.02 -0.71
N ALA A 85 -15.12 -13.31 -1.02
CA ALA A 85 -16.01 -14.16 -0.22
C ALA A 85 -15.87 -15.67 -0.56
N ASP A 86 -15.53 -16.00 -1.80
CA ASP A 86 -15.45 -17.35 -2.34
C ASP A 86 -14.09 -17.60 -3.01
N PRO A 87 -13.75 -18.86 -3.37
CA PRO A 87 -12.45 -19.17 -3.95
C PRO A 87 -12.11 -18.39 -5.22
N LYS A 88 -13.10 -18.11 -6.09
CA LYS A 88 -12.90 -17.37 -7.34
C LYS A 88 -12.64 -15.90 -7.07
N SER A 89 -13.49 -15.26 -6.28
CA SER A 89 -13.33 -13.84 -5.92
C SER A 89 -12.03 -13.60 -5.15
N ARG A 90 -11.65 -14.50 -4.22
CA ARG A 90 -10.35 -14.45 -3.53
C ARG A 90 -9.18 -14.49 -4.49
N ALA A 91 -9.20 -15.39 -5.47
CA ALA A 91 -8.14 -15.48 -6.47
C ALA A 91 -8.06 -14.21 -7.34
N LEU A 92 -9.20 -13.67 -7.77
CA LEU A 92 -9.25 -12.43 -8.55
C LEU A 92 -8.77 -11.21 -7.77
N VAL A 93 -9.23 -11.04 -6.54
CA VAL A 93 -8.77 -9.94 -5.66
C VAL A 93 -7.26 -10.04 -5.44
N MET A 94 -6.74 -11.22 -5.11
CA MET A 94 -5.30 -11.42 -4.92
C MET A 94 -4.52 -11.14 -6.21
N MET A 95 -4.98 -11.61 -7.36
CA MET A 95 -4.34 -11.37 -8.66
C MET A 95 -4.23 -9.87 -8.95
N TRP A 96 -5.32 -9.13 -8.79
CA TRP A 96 -5.35 -7.70 -9.07
C TRP A 96 -4.55 -6.91 -8.03
N ASN A 97 -4.66 -7.24 -6.74
CA ASN A 97 -3.85 -6.61 -5.69
C ASN A 97 -2.35 -6.77 -5.97
N ARG A 98 -1.91 -7.96 -6.40
CA ARG A 98 -0.50 -8.19 -6.76
C ARG A 98 -0.06 -7.41 -8.01
N ARG A 99 -0.91 -7.29 -9.04
CA ARG A 99 -0.61 -6.43 -10.20
C ARG A 99 -0.44 -4.98 -9.80
N VAL A 100 -1.40 -4.44 -9.05
CA VAL A 100 -1.32 -3.05 -8.54
C VAL A 100 -0.05 -2.85 -7.70
N GLU A 101 0.30 -3.82 -6.86
CA GLU A 101 1.49 -3.71 -6.03
C GLU A 101 2.78 -3.75 -6.86
N PHE A 102 2.92 -4.71 -7.78
CA PHE A 102 4.14 -4.85 -8.57
C PHE A 102 4.32 -3.76 -9.63
N ASP A 103 3.27 -3.44 -10.36
CA ASP A 103 3.37 -2.55 -11.51
C ASP A 103 3.11 -1.09 -11.14
N GLY A 104 2.29 -0.85 -10.10
CA GLY A 104 2.00 0.48 -9.56
C GLY A 104 2.87 0.84 -8.36
N TYR A 105 2.58 0.26 -7.19
CA TYR A 105 3.18 0.66 -5.92
C TYR A 105 4.71 0.55 -5.89
N LEU A 106 5.25 -0.59 -6.32
CA LEU A 106 6.70 -0.80 -6.35
C LEU A 106 7.38 0.04 -7.42
N ALA A 107 6.72 0.35 -8.53
CA ALA A 107 7.23 1.28 -9.53
C ALA A 107 7.37 2.70 -8.96
N VAL A 108 6.36 3.20 -8.23
CA VAL A 108 6.44 4.49 -7.52
C VAL A 108 7.55 4.46 -6.48
N ALA A 109 7.63 3.41 -5.67
CA ALA A 109 8.67 3.27 -4.64
C ALA A 109 10.07 3.23 -5.25
N GLU A 110 10.27 2.51 -6.37
CA GLU A 110 11.53 2.47 -7.11
C GLU A 110 11.91 3.87 -7.62
N GLY A 111 10.98 4.57 -8.28
CA GLY A 111 11.19 5.92 -8.77
C GLY A 111 11.56 6.91 -7.67
N PHE A 112 10.81 6.89 -6.57
CA PHE A 112 10.98 7.79 -5.44
C PHE A 112 12.29 7.54 -4.68
N ARG A 113 12.53 6.30 -4.26
CA ARG A 113 13.66 5.97 -3.39
C ARG A 113 15.01 6.05 -4.10
N ASN A 114 15.04 5.86 -5.42
CA ASN A 114 16.26 6.02 -6.20
C ASN A 114 16.56 7.47 -6.59
N ARG A 115 15.59 8.40 -6.49
CA ARG A 115 15.75 9.82 -6.83
C ARG A 115 16.02 10.71 -5.64
N VAL A 116 15.35 10.47 -4.51
CA VAL A 116 15.35 11.41 -3.38
C VAL A 116 16.62 11.24 -2.54
N PRO A 117 17.43 12.31 -2.33
CA PRO A 117 18.71 12.23 -1.60
C PRO A 117 18.59 11.68 -0.17
N GLY A 118 17.44 11.90 0.49
CA GLY A 118 17.17 11.34 1.83
C GLY A 118 17.16 9.82 1.91
N PHE A 119 17.11 9.11 0.76
CA PHE A 119 17.21 7.65 0.67
C PHE A 119 18.57 7.16 0.18
N LYS A 120 19.62 7.98 0.26
CA LYS A 120 21.00 7.52 -0.01
C LYS A 120 21.28 6.27 0.82
N ASP A 121 21.83 5.23 0.18
CA ASP A 121 22.07 3.90 0.77
C ASP A 121 20.83 3.20 1.35
N ARG A 122 19.62 3.67 0.98
CA ARG A 122 18.30 3.12 1.39
C ARG A 122 17.33 3.07 0.21
N ALA A 123 17.82 2.74 -0.99
CA ALA A 123 16.98 2.62 -2.19
C ALA A 123 15.90 1.54 -2.06
N MET A 124 16.10 0.54 -1.20
CA MET A 124 15.09 -0.43 -0.80
C MET A 124 14.67 -0.22 0.66
N PRO A 125 13.39 -0.50 1.02
CA PRO A 125 12.99 -0.55 2.42
C PRO A 125 13.70 -1.69 3.15
N GLY A 126 13.79 -1.56 4.48
CA GLY A 126 14.34 -2.62 5.32
C GLY A 126 15.72 -2.31 5.87
N ARG A 127 16.33 -3.33 6.50
CA ARG A 127 17.54 -3.22 7.33
C ARG A 127 18.86 -3.14 6.54
N HIS A 128 18.83 -3.50 5.27
CA HIS A 128 20.05 -3.55 4.46
C HIS A 128 20.30 -2.22 3.76
N LYS A 129 21.58 -1.86 3.64
CA LYS A 129 22.00 -0.71 2.85
C LYS A 129 21.98 -1.09 1.37
N VAL A 130 21.25 -0.32 0.57
CA VAL A 130 21.13 -0.49 -0.87
C VAL A 130 21.36 0.86 -1.53
N ALA A 131 22.38 0.93 -2.39
CA ALA A 131 22.72 2.16 -3.10
C ALA A 131 21.61 2.57 -4.09
N GLN A 132 21.45 3.86 -4.28
CA GLN A 132 20.57 4.42 -5.31
C GLN A 132 21.18 4.20 -6.70
N ILE A 133 20.31 3.96 -7.69
CA ILE A 133 20.66 3.80 -9.11
C ILE A 133 19.70 4.72 -9.90
N GLU A 134 20.23 5.78 -10.51
CA GLU A 134 19.46 6.80 -11.19
C GLU A 134 18.56 6.24 -12.30
N ALA A 135 19.08 5.31 -13.10
CA ALA A 135 18.31 4.65 -14.15
C ALA A 135 17.05 3.90 -13.63
N LEU A 136 17.08 3.44 -12.37
CA LEU A 136 15.90 2.84 -11.74
C LEU A 136 14.86 3.90 -11.35
N ALA A 137 15.28 5.13 -11.07
CA ALA A 137 14.35 6.23 -10.84
C ALA A 137 13.54 6.56 -12.11
N GLU A 138 14.18 6.57 -13.25
CA GLU A 138 13.54 6.81 -14.55
C GLU A 138 12.63 5.64 -14.94
N ARG A 139 13.13 4.41 -14.81
CA ARG A 139 12.36 3.19 -15.09
C ARG A 139 11.12 3.10 -14.21
N GLY A 140 11.24 3.38 -12.91
CA GLY A 140 10.11 3.36 -11.98
C GLY A 140 9.03 4.37 -12.37
N ALA A 141 9.43 5.59 -12.75
CA ALA A 141 8.49 6.60 -13.22
C ALA A 141 7.78 6.21 -14.53
N GLN A 142 8.50 5.54 -15.47
CA GLN A 142 7.88 5.05 -16.71
C GLN A 142 6.92 3.91 -16.44
N ARG A 143 7.32 2.88 -15.68
CA ARG A 143 6.45 1.76 -15.29
C ARG A 143 5.17 2.23 -14.60
N TYR A 144 5.25 3.30 -13.80
CA TYR A 144 4.06 3.85 -13.17
C TYR A 144 3.11 4.51 -14.20
N ARG A 145 3.63 5.15 -15.26
CA ARG A 145 2.77 5.68 -16.35
C ARG A 145 2.08 4.55 -17.11
N ASP A 146 2.85 3.50 -17.44
CA ASP A 146 2.30 2.31 -18.11
C ASP A 146 1.20 1.65 -17.23
N PHE A 147 1.44 1.57 -15.91
CA PHE A 147 0.43 1.10 -14.96
C PHE A 147 -0.86 1.95 -14.96
N LEU A 148 -0.76 3.28 -15.10
CA LEU A 148 -1.94 4.13 -15.16
C LEU A 148 -2.77 3.86 -16.44
N GLU A 149 -2.13 3.57 -17.56
CA GLU A 149 -2.81 3.18 -18.81
C GLU A 149 -3.58 1.85 -18.60
N ASP A 150 -2.91 0.82 -18.09
CA ASP A 150 -3.52 -0.48 -17.77
C ASP A 150 -4.65 -0.37 -16.75
N LEU A 151 -4.50 0.48 -15.74
CA LEU A 151 -5.51 0.69 -14.70
C LEU A 151 -6.75 1.41 -15.26
N ASP A 152 -6.57 2.40 -16.13
CA ASP A 152 -7.71 3.12 -16.73
C ASP A 152 -8.51 2.19 -17.64
N GLU A 153 -7.83 1.36 -18.47
CA GLU A 153 -8.48 0.33 -19.28
C GLU A 153 -9.28 -0.63 -18.39
N ARG A 154 -8.66 -1.13 -17.32
CA ARG A 154 -9.31 -2.04 -16.38
C ARG A 154 -10.55 -1.45 -15.72
N LEU A 155 -10.50 -0.20 -15.31
CA LEU A 155 -11.63 0.51 -14.67
C LEU A 155 -12.72 0.93 -15.69
N GLY A 156 -12.43 0.86 -16.99
CA GLY A 156 -13.42 0.92 -18.05
C GLY A 156 -14.27 -0.35 -18.18
N GLU A 157 -13.77 -1.49 -17.67
CA GLU A 157 -14.44 -2.79 -17.74
C GLU A 157 -15.22 -3.15 -16.45
N SER A 158 -14.91 -2.51 -15.30
CA SER A 158 -15.51 -2.86 -14.01
C SER A 158 -15.51 -1.66 -13.05
N GLU A 159 -16.44 -1.68 -12.09
CA GLU A 159 -16.62 -0.60 -11.11
C GLU A 159 -15.39 -0.44 -10.19
N TYR A 160 -14.74 -1.56 -9.81
CA TYR A 160 -13.56 -1.60 -8.96
C TYR A 160 -12.45 -2.44 -9.59
N VAL A 161 -11.24 -2.32 -9.05
CA VAL A 161 -10.04 -2.94 -9.62
C VAL A 161 -10.19 -4.46 -9.79
N ALA A 162 -10.77 -5.15 -8.83
CA ALA A 162 -10.93 -6.61 -8.87
C ALA A 162 -12.29 -7.10 -9.41
N GLY A 163 -13.22 -6.19 -9.76
CA GLY A 163 -14.57 -6.49 -10.25
C GLY A 163 -15.62 -5.52 -9.74
N ASP A 164 -16.82 -6.01 -9.42
CA ASP A 164 -17.97 -5.19 -9.07
C ASP A 164 -18.04 -4.80 -7.58
N THR A 165 -17.07 -5.21 -6.77
CA THR A 165 -17.03 -4.95 -5.34
C THR A 165 -15.70 -4.37 -4.90
N PHE A 166 -15.77 -3.36 -4.01
CA PHE A 166 -14.60 -2.77 -3.39
C PHE A 166 -13.77 -3.81 -2.62
N SER A 167 -12.45 -3.75 -2.76
CA SER A 167 -11.52 -4.75 -2.22
C SER A 167 -10.18 -4.15 -1.79
N VAL A 168 -9.31 -4.98 -1.22
CA VAL A 168 -7.93 -4.59 -0.91
C VAL A 168 -7.14 -4.12 -2.13
N ALA A 169 -7.50 -4.56 -3.34
CA ALA A 169 -6.87 -4.10 -4.58
C ALA A 169 -7.16 -2.61 -4.84
N ASP A 170 -8.36 -2.13 -4.49
CA ASP A 170 -8.73 -0.71 -4.59
C ASP A 170 -7.99 0.13 -3.55
N ILE A 171 -7.85 -0.37 -2.33
CA ILE A 171 -7.05 0.28 -1.28
C ILE A 171 -5.61 0.47 -1.77
N THR A 172 -5.00 -0.60 -2.31
CA THR A 172 -3.63 -0.54 -2.82
C THR A 172 -3.51 0.44 -3.99
N ALA A 173 -4.44 0.43 -4.95
CA ALA A 173 -4.43 1.33 -6.09
C ALA A 173 -4.62 2.81 -5.68
N PHE A 174 -5.59 3.07 -4.79
CA PHE A 174 -5.84 4.42 -4.28
C PHE A 174 -4.62 5.00 -3.58
N VAL A 175 -4.04 4.26 -2.64
CA VAL A 175 -2.83 4.69 -1.93
C VAL A 175 -1.64 4.85 -2.88
N THR A 176 -1.55 4.03 -3.92
CA THR A 176 -0.49 4.13 -4.94
C THR A 176 -0.58 5.45 -5.72
N ILE A 177 -1.77 5.87 -6.14
CA ILE A 177 -1.98 7.14 -6.86
C ILE A 177 -1.65 8.32 -5.94
N GLU A 178 -2.14 8.32 -4.71
CA GLU A 178 -1.83 9.37 -3.74
C GLU A 178 -0.33 9.45 -3.41
N PHE A 179 0.33 8.31 -3.31
CA PHE A 179 1.78 8.23 -3.12
C PHE A 179 2.53 8.80 -4.32
N ALA A 180 2.16 8.43 -5.54
CA ALA A 180 2.81 8.93 -6.75
C ALA A 180 2.66 10.44 -6.92
N ARG A 181 1.47 10.99 -6.62
CA ARG A 181 1.22 12.44 -6.60
C ARG A 181 2.21 13.17 -5.70
N GLY A 182 2.41 12.66 -4.49
CA GLY A 182 3.36 13.23 -3.52
C GLY A 182 4.82 13.02 -3.90
N ALA A 183 5.19 11.80 -4.30
CA ALA A 183 6.56 11.33 -4.43
C ALA A 183 7.19 11.60 -5.82
N LEU A 184 6.44 11.37 -6.89
CA LEU A 184 6.91 11.49 -8.27
C LEU A 184 6.40 12.74 -8.97
N LYS A 185 5.36 13.39 -8.43
CA LYS A 185 4.60 14.47 -9.09
C LYS A 185 3.99 13.99 -10.43
N ILE A 186 3.55 12.74 -10.45
CA ILE A 186 2.84 12.13 -11.58
C ILE A 186 1.41 11.86 -11.13
N GLU A 187 0.46 12.37 -11.91
CA GLU A 187 -0.98 12.19 -11.74
C GLU A 187 -1.56 11.48 -12.97
N PRO A 188 -2.73 10.84 -12.85
CA PRO A 188 -3.47 10.38 -14.03
C PRO A 188 -3.70 11.51 -15.04
N GLY A 189 -3.59 11.20 -16.32
CA GLY A 189 -3.85 12.13 -17.41
C GLY A 189 -5.32 12.56 -17.47
N ALA A 190 -5.60 13.70 -18.13
CA ALA A 190 -6.96 14.20 -18.30
C ALA A 190 -7.86 13.28 -19.14
N ASP A 191 -7.27 12.41 -19.95
CA ASP A 191 -7.89 11.38 -20.77
C ASP A 191 -8.19 10.08 -20.00
N GLN A 192 -7.54 9.87 -18.86
CA GLN A 192 -7.77 8.70 -17.98
C GLN A 192 -9.00 8.92 -17.09
N THR A 193 -10.16 9.01 -17.71
CA THR A 193 -11.41 9.39 -17.06
C THR A 193 -11.99 8.32 -16.16
N ASN A 194 -11.69 7.04 -16.42
CA ASN A 194 -12.14 5.92 -15.60
C ASN A 194 -11.44 5.95 -14.23
N ILE A 195 -10.11 6.21 -14.22
CA ILE A 195 -9.37 6.43 -12.96
C ILE A 195 -9.94 7.62 -12.21
N ALA A 196 -10.20 8.75 -12.89
CA ALA A 196 -10.72 9.95 -12.23
C ALA A 196 -12.06 9.69 -11.53
N HIS A 197 -12.99 8.98 -12.19
CA HIS A 197 -14.29 8.61 -11.64
C HIS A 197 -14.15 7.67 -10.43
N TRP A 198 -13.40 6.58 -10.59
CA TRP A 198 -13.15 5.59 -9.54
C TRP A 198 -12.43 6.23 -8.34
N HIS A 199 -11.37 7.04 -8.58
CA HIS A 199 -10.61 7.71 -7.53
C HIS A 199 -11.50 8.65 -6.71
N ALA A 200 -12.39 9.42 -7.36
CA ALA A 200 -13.35 10.27 -6.68
C ALA A 200 -14.36 9.45 -5.85
N THR A 201 -14.75 8.26 -6.32
CA THR A 201 -15.65 7.35 -5.61
C THR A 201 -14.99 6.77 -4.37
N VAL A 202 -13.78 6.24 -4.49
CA VAL A 202 -13.00 5.69 -3.37
C VAL A 202 -12.64 6.79 -2.38
N GLY A 203 -12.26 7.98 -2.85
CA GLY A 203 -11.90 9.13 -1.99
C GLY A 203 -13.04 9.66 -1.09
N ARG A 204 -14.30 9.35 -1.40
CA ARG A 204 -15.45 9.67 -0.54
C ARG A 204 -15.66 8.67 0.60
N ARG A 205 -15.01 7.52 0.59
CA ARG A 205 -15.11 6.54 1.68
C ARG A 205 -14.45 7.08 2.94
N PRO A 206 -15.05 6.89 4.14
CA PRO A 206 -14.43 7.36 5.38
C PRO A 206 -12.99 6.83 5.59
N SER A 207 -12.73 5.60 5.16
CA SER A 207 -11.41 4.96 5.23
C SER A 207 -10.32 5.69 4.43
N ALA A 208 -10.68 6.45 3.40
CA ALA A 208 -9.73 7.22 2.60
C ALA A 208 -9.02 8.32 3.41
N GLN A 209 -9.55 8.67 4.58
CA GLN A 209 -8.96 9.64 5.50
C GLN A 209 -8.11 8.98 6.61
N ALA A 210 -8.00 7.65 6.64
CA ALA A 210 -7.27 6.90 7.65
C ALA A 210 -5.74 6.95 7.48
#